data_2d54498a217f698139919a184c25aac5
#
_entry.id   2d54498a217f698139919a184c25aac5
#
_cell.length_a   1.000
_cell.length_b   1.000
_cell.length_c   1.000
_cell.angle_alpha   90.00
_cell.angle_beta   90.00
_cell.angle_gamma   90.00
#
_symmetry.space_group_name_H-M   'P 1'
#
loop_
_entity.id
_entity.type
_entity.pdbx_description
1 polymer ?
#
loop_
_entity_poly.entity_id
_entity_poly.type
_entity_poly.pdbx_seq_one_letter_code
_entity_poly.pdbx_strand_id
1 'polypeptide(L)'
;MPATVKGYFYDPHGEKAKAVKRRYLGVCRGCGAPTQPRSRKNDAFEYCKACHPGATATRWTAARVREAMRAWQDRYGRLPSSYDWSRTHARRRGAQALERLDDGDWPPASVVGDVFGTWEIARVDARADR
;
A
#
# COMPACT_ATOMS: atom_id res chain seq x y z
N MET A 1 2.55 -13.72 21.50
CA MET A 1 3.67 -14.23 20.71
C MET A 1 3.93 -13.32 19.53
N PRO A 2 5.17 -12.99 19.26
CA PRO A 2 5.46 -12.23 18.07
C PRO A 2 5.11 -13.06 16.84
N ALA A 3 4.53 -12.41 15.87
CA ALA A 3 4.34 -13.03 14.56
C ALA A 3 5.69 -13.01 13.84
N THR A 4 5.97 -14.03 13.05
CA THR A 4 7.21 -14.13 12.30
C THR A 4 6.92 -14.35 10.83
N VAL A 5 7.83 -13.89 10.00
CA VAL A 5 7.75 -14.05 8.56
C VAL A 5 8.98 -14.79 8.08
N LYS A 6 8.81 -15.70 7.13
CA LYS A 6 9.93 -16.40 6.51
C LYS A 6 10.96 -15.41 5.97
N GLY A 7 12.22 -15.74 6.17
CA GLY A 7 13.32 -14.89 5.71
C GLY A 7 13.75 -13.84 6.72
N TYR A 8 13.00 -13.69 7.80
CA TYR A 8 13.37 -12.79 8.87
C TYR A 8 13.56 -13.59 10.15
N PHE A 9 14.57 -13.23 10.89
CA PHE A 9 14.89 -13.91 12.13
C PHE A 9 15.31 -12.91 13.18
N TYR A 10 15.11 -13.30 14.42
CA TYR A 10 15.53 -12.50 15.53
C TYR A 10 17.03 -12.69 15.78
N ASP A 11 17.74 -11.59 15.88
CA ASP A 11 19.15 -11.57 16.22
C ASP A 11 19.29 -11.08 17.67
N PRO A 12 19.45 -11.98 18.63
CA PRO A 12 19.48 -11.59 20.04
C PRO A 12 20.70 -10.72 20.40
N HIS A 13 21.74 -10.78 19.62
CA HIS A 13 22.93 -9.97 19.86
C HIS A 13 22.86 -8.61 19.18
N GLY A 14 21.91 -8.41 18.34
CA GLY A 14 21.68 -7.14 17.67
C GLY A 14 22.68 -6.79 16.58
N GLU A 15 23.59 -7.68 16.23
CA GLU A 15 24.61 -7.41 15.24
C GLU A 15 24.00 -7.21 13.84
N LYS A 16 23.24 -8.19 13.41
CA LYS A 16 22.56 -8.10 12.11
C LYS A 16 21.46 -7.07 12.14
N ALA A 17 20.74 -6.98 13.25
CA ALA A 17 19.68 -6.00 13.41
C ALA A 17 20.24 -4.57 13.31
N LYS A 18 21.41 -4.32 13.86
CA LYS A 18 22.06 -3.01 13.71
C LYS A 18 22.50 -2.75 12.29
N ALA A 19 23.17 -3.71 11.67
CA ALA A 19 23.74 -3.55 10.35
C ALA A 19 22.66 -3.37 9.28
N VAL A 20 21.56 -4.11 9.37
CA VAL A 20 20.50 -4.13 8.38
C VAL A 20 19.17 -3.60 8.89
N LYS A 21 19.13 -3.13 10.12
CA LYS A 21 17.92 -2.63 10.79
C LYS A 21 16.77 -3.63 10.76
N ARG A 22 17.11 -4.90 10.79
CA ARG A 22 16.08 -5.94 10.75
C ARG A 22 15.50 -6.17 12.13
N ARG A 23 14.23 -6.47 12.12
CA ARG A 23 13.45 -6.90 13.26
C ARG A 23 12.64 -8.11 12.84
N TYR A 24 11.86 -8.66 13.73
CA TYR A 24 10.86 -9.60 13.32
C TYR A 24 9.85 -8.91 12.44
N LEU A 25 9.57 -9.53 11.32
CA LEU A 25 8.36 -9.21 10.61
C LEU A 25 7.29 -10.18 11.06
N GLY A 26 6.06 -9.72 11.08
CA GLY A 26 4.93 -10.55 11.40
C GLY A 26 4.17 -10.96 10.15
N VAL A 27 3.13 -11.74 10.40
CA VAL A 27 2.17 -12.11 9.38
C VAL A 27 0.81 -11.59 9.80
N CYS A 28 0.17 -10.83 8.93
CA CYS A 28 -1.17 -10.32 9.21
C CYS A 28 -2.15 -11.47 9.40
N ARG A 29 -2.86 -11.48 10.51
CA ARG A 29 -3.86 -12.52 10.79
C ARG A 29 -5.05 -12.46 9.86
N GLY A 30 -5.28 -11.30 9.24
CA GLY A 30 -6.40 -11.14 8.33
C GLY A 30 -6.11 -11.54 6.90
N CYS A 31 -4.94 -11.18 6.37
CA CYS A 31 -4.65 -11.36 4.94
C CYS A 31 -3.33 -12.07 4.63
N GLY A 32 -2.52 -12.39 5.64
CA GLY A 32 -1.24 -13.05 5.43
C GLY A 32 -0.11 -12.16 4.94
N ALA A 33 -0.34 -10.87 4.79
CA ALA A 33 0.70 -9.94 4.36
C ALA A 33 1.74 -9.74 5.46
N PRO A 34 3.00 -9.43 5.10
CA PRO A 34 4.01 -9.10 6.09
C PRO A 34 3.62 -7.85 6.89
N THR A 35 3.83 -7.91 8.21
CA THR A 35 3.61 -6.76 9.08
C THR A 35 4.92 -6.27 9.66
N GLN A 36 4.95 -4.99 9.98
CA GLN A 36 6.15 -4.33 10.47
C GLN A 36 6.48 -4.70 11.91
N PRO A 37 7.76 -4.62 12.29
CA PRO A 37 8.14 -4.77 13.68
C PRO A 37 7.47 -3.71 14.53
N ARG A 38 6.96 -4.13 15.67
CA ARG A 38 6.30 -3.23 16.61
C ARG A 38 7.28 -2.60 17.59
N SER A 39 8.26 -3.37 18.01
CA SER A 39 9.25 -2.92 18.98
C SER A 39 10.59 -3.59 18.70
N ARG A 40 11.60 -3.22 19.49
CA ARG A 40 12.91 -3.87 19.45
C ARG A 40 12.89 -5.28 20.06
N LYS A 41 11.80 -5.60 20.74
CA LYS A 41 11.60 -6.92 21.32
C LYS A 41 10.91 -7.76 20.29
N ASN A 42 11.44 -8.74 19.82
CA ASN A 42 10.87 -9.91 19.17
C ASN A 42 9.35 -9.84 18.87
N ASP A 43 8.87 -8.73 18.43
CA ASP A 43 7.46 -8.39 18.38
C ASP A 43 7.12 -7.71 17.06
N ALA A 44 5.98 -8.01 16.52
CA ALA A 44 5.48 -7.41 15.27
C ALA A 44 3.98 -7.18 15.37
N PHE A 45 3.47 -6.28 14.55
CA PHE A 45 2.04 -6.04 14.52
C PHE A 45 1.29 -7.29 14.04
N GLU A 46 0.19 -7.60 14.69
CA GLU A 46 -0.64 -8.75 14.33
C GLU A 46 -1.41 -8.55 13.03
N TYR A 47 -1.66 -7.30 12.68
CA TYR A 47 -2.44 -6.94 11.51
C TYR A 47 -1.73 -5.88 10.71
N CYS A 48 -1.85 -5.95 9.40
CA CYS A 48 -1.40 -4.87 8.53
C CYS A 48 -2.30 -3.65 8.72
N LYS A 49 -1.91 -2.52 8.18
CA LYS A 49 -2.70 -1.29 8.30
C LYS A 49 -4.12 -1.46 7.78
N ALA A 50 -4.30 -2.29 6.79
CA ALA A 50 -5.61 -2.52 6.17
C ALA A 50 -6.53 -3.37 7.05
N CYS A 51 -5.98 -4.36 7.74
CA CYS A 51 -6.76 -5.32 8.52
C CYS A 51 -6.86 -4.98 10.00
N HIS A 52 -6.19 -3.94 10.45
CA HIS A 52 -6.14 -3.57 11.87
C HIS A 52 -7.56 -3.35 12.41
N PRO A 53 -7.94 -4.00 13.51
CA PRO A 53 -9.31 -3.89 14.02
C PRO A 53 -9.76 -2.47 14.36
N GLY A 54 -8.82 -1.61 14.73
CA GLY A 54 -9.11 -0.19 14.98
C GLY A 54 -8.96 0.67 13.74
N ALA A 55 -8.59 0.08 12.60
CA ALA A 55 -8.49 0.83 11.38
C ALA A 55 -9.88 1.24 10.95
N THR A 56 -10.07 2.51 10.72
CA THR A 56 -11.20 2.97 9.91
C THR A 56 -11.15 2.09 8.66
N ALA A 57 -12.24 1.39 8.40
CA ALA A 57 -12.32 0.45 7.29
C ALA A 57 -11.56 0.99 6.10
N THR A 58 -10.47 0.34 5.75
CA THR A 58 -9.66 0.78 4.62
C THR A 58 -10.55 0.68 3.40
N ARG A 59 -10.95 1.81 2.91
CA ARG A 59 -11.77 1.88 1.71
C ARG A 59 -11.07 1.24 0.53
N TRP A 60 -9.75 1.17 0.60
CA TRP A 60 -8.93 0.78 -0.53
C TRP A 60 -8.19 -0.53 -0.27
N THR A 61 -8.68 -1.56 -0.90
CA THR A 61 -8.03 -2.86 -0.98
C THR A 61 -7.33 -2.97 -2.33
N ALA A 62 -6.47 -3.98 -2.52
CA ALA A 62 -5.83 -4.22 -3.81
C ALA A 62 -6.88 -4.34 -4.93
N ALA A 63 -7.96 -5.06 -4.69
CA ALA A 63 -9.03 -5.22 -5.68
C ALA A 63 -9.69 -3.89 -6.01
N ARG A 64 -9.96 -3.06 -5.02
CA ARG A 64 -10.59 -1.76 -5.27
C ARG A 64 -9.68 -0.79 -5.99
N VAL A 65 -8.39 -0.81 -5.68
CA VAL A 65 -7.40 0.00 -6.40
C VAL A 65 -7.33 -0.44 -7.85
N ARG A 66 -7.31 -1.76 -8.09
CA ARG A 66 -7.31 -2.30 -9.44
C ARG A 66 -8.52 -1.83 -10.23
N GLU A 67 -9.69 -1.94 -9.64
CA GLU A 67 -10.93 -1.49 -10.26
C GLU A 67 -10.91 0.01 -10.55
N ALA A 68 -10.40 0.80 -9.63
CA ALA A 68 -10.29 2.25 -9.82
C ALA A 68 -9.33 2.58 -10.98
N MET A 69 -8.20 1.91 -11.06
CA MET A 69 -7.26 2.10 -12.17
C MET A 69 -7.89 1.75 -13.52
N ARG A 70 -8.62 0.65 -13.56
CA ARG A 70 -9.31 0.23 -14.79
C ARG A 70 -10.43 1.19 -15.16
N ALA A 71 -11.17 1.68 -14.18
CA ALA A 71 -12.21 2.67 -14.40
C ALA A 71 -11.62 3.97 -14.94
N TRP A 72 -10.48 4.40 -14.41
CA TRP A 72 -9.79 5.57 -14.92
C TRP A 72 -9.36 5.37 -16.37
N GLN A 73 -8.79 4.20 -16.67
CA GLN A 73 -8.40 3.87 -18.04
C GLN A 73 -9.58 3.90 -19.00
N ASP A 74 -10.70 3.33 -18.59
CA ASP A 74 -11.90 3.30 -19.41
C ASP A 74 -12.44 4.71 -19.65
N ARG A 75 -12.30 5.58 -18.66
CA ARG A 75 -12.84 6.94 -18.70
C ARG A 75 -11.92 7.92 -19.43
N TYR A 76 -10.62 7.80 -19.23
CA TYR A 76 -9.66 8.77 -19.75
C TYR A 76 -8.65 8.21 -20.75
N GLY A 77 -8.77 6.95 -21.12
CA GLY A 77 -8.02 6.33 -22.21
C GLY A 77 -6.66 5.73 -21.82
N ARG A 78 -6.23 5.90 -20.58
CA ARG A 78 -4.95 5.33 -20.10
C ARG A 78 -5.02 5.12 -18.61
N LEU A 79 -4.14 4.24 -18.12
CA LEU A 79 -3.98 4.06 -16.68
C LEU A 79 -3.47 5.35 -16.02
N PRO A 80 -3.87 5.62 -14.78
CA PRO A 80 -3.44 6.85 -14.12
C PRO A 80 -1.97 6.83 -13.79
N SER A 81 -1.34 8.00 -13.79
CA SER A 81 -0.03 8.19 -13.18
C SER A 81 -0.19 8.54 -11.71
N SER A 82 0.90 8.44 -10.95
CA SER A 82 0.86 8.85 -9.55
C SER A 82 0.49 10.33 -9.39
N TYR A 83 0.81 11.14 -10.38
CA TYR A 83 0.46 12.57 -10.38
C TYR A 83 -1.04 12.79 -10.60
N ASP A 84 -1.68 11.93 -11.38
CA ASP A 84 -3.13 12.04 -11.62
C ASP A 84 -3.93 11.88 -10.34
N TRP A 85 -3.47 11.05 -9.41
CA TRP A 85 -4.15 10.78 -8.16
C TRP A 85 -3.53 11.51 -6.97
N SER A 86 -2.75 12.53 -7.21
CA SER A 86 -2.19 13.41 -6.20
C SER A 86 -2.81 14.80 -6.33
N ARG A 87 -3.55 15.24 -5.33
CA ARG A 87 -4.20 16.55 -5.36
C ARG A 87 -3.18 17.69 -5.48
N THR A 88 -2.04 17.55 -4.81
CA THR A 88 -0.97 18.55 -4.90
C THR A 88 -0.47 18.72 -6.33
N HIS A 89 -0.22 17.61 -7.01
CA HIS A 89 0.24 17.64 -8.40
C HIS A 89 -0.87 18.09 -9.35
N ALA A 90 -2.10 17.65 -9.09
CA ALA A 90 -3.23 18.05 -9.91
C ALA A 90 -3.46 19.57 -9.87
N ARG A 91 -3.29 20.19 -8.69
CA ARG A 91 -3.39 21.66 -8.57
C ARG A 91 -2.38 22.38 -9.43
N ARG A 92 -1.17 21.85 -9.53
CA ARG A 92 -0.12 22.42 -10.36
C ARG A 92 -0.38 22.25 -11.84
N ARG A 93 -1.11 21.21 -12.21
CA ARG A 93 -1.41 20.90 -13.61
C ARG A 93 -2.65 21.63 -14.12
N GLY A 94 -3.46 22.19 -13.23
CA GLY A 94 -4.58 23.04 -13.59
C GLY A 94 -5.96 22.46 -13.28
N ALA A 95 -6.99 23.23 -13.64
CA ALA A 95 -8.35 22.92 -13.29
C ALA A 95 -8.85 21.57 -13.84
N GLN A 96 -8.44 21.20 -15.05
CA GLN A 96 -8.88 19.97 -15.67
C GLN A 96 -8.39 18.74 -14.88
N ALA A 97 -7.15 18.78 -14.40
CA ALA A 97 -6.63 17.70 -13.59
C ALA A 97 -7.37 17.57 -12.25
N LEU A 98 -7.74 18.69 -11.65
CA LEU A 98 -8.54 18.69 -10.42
C LEU A 98 -9.96 18.17 -10.68
N GLU A 99 -10.56 18.53 -11.78
CA GLU A 99 -11.88 18.03 -12.16
C GLU A 99 -11.90 16.52 -12.29
N ARG A 100 -10.86 15.94 -12.88
CA ARG A 100 -10.76 14.49 -12.99
C ARG A 100 -10.70 13.81 -11.63
N LEU A 101 -9.97 14.40 -10.67
CA LEU A 101 -9.93 13.89 -9.32
C LEU A 101 -11.28 13.98 -8.63
N ASP A 102 -11.97 15.09 -8.80
CA ASP A 102 -13.24 15.33 -8.13
C ASP A 102 -14.42 14.60 -8.80
N ASP A 103 -14.23 14.13 -10.01
CA ASP A 103 -15.26 13.48 -10.80
C ASP A 103 -15.43 11.99 -10.50
N GLY A 104 -14.73 11.50 -9.53
CA GLY A 104 -14.83 10.12 -9.09
C GLY A 104 -14.21 9.91 -7.73
N ASP A 105 -14.39 8.72 -7.21
CA ASP A 105 -13.80 8.32 -5.94
C ASP A 105 -12.52 7.55 -6.21
N TRP A 106 -11.41 8.26 -6.25
CA TRP A 106 -10.11 7.70 -6.60
C TRP A 106 -9.24 7.57 -5.36
N PRO A 107 -8.46 6.48 -5.24
CA PRO A 107 -7.55 6.35 -4.12
C PRO A 107 -6.41 7.37 -4.22
N PRO A 108 -6.01 7.98 -3.10
CA PRO A 108 -4.83 8.83 -3.10
C PRO A 108 -3.58 8.04 -3.51
N ALA A 109 -2.66 8.68 -4.20
CA ALA A 109 -1.43 8.02 -4.65
C ALA A 109 -0.64 7.36 -3.51
N SER A 110 -0.60 8.00 -2.33
CA SER A 110 0.06 7.44 -1.16
C SER A 110 -0.56 6.10 -0.72
N VAL A 111 -1.88 6.00 -0.81
CA VAL A 111 -2.59 4.76 -0.45
C VAL A 111 -2.26 3.64 -1.44
N VAL A 112 -2.16 3.96 -2.71
CA VAL A 112 -1.76 2.97 -3.72
C VAL A 112 -0.36 2.43 -3.42
N GLY A 113 0.56 3.31 -3.06
CA GLY A 113 1.89 2.90 -2.62
C GLY A 113 1.87 2.01 -1.39
N ASP A 114 1.01 2.30 -0.42
CA ASP A 114 0.86 1.47 0.77
C ASP A 114 0.30 0.09 0.45
N VAL A 115 -0.63 0.01 -0.50
CA VAL A 115 -1.29 -1.25 -0.86
C VAL A 115 -0.37 -2.14 -1.71
N PHE A 116 0.31 -1.58 -2.70
CA PHE A 116 1.09 -2.34 -3.67
C PHE A 116 2.61 -2.22 -3.48
N GLY A 117 3.06 -1.33 -2.65
CA GLY A 117 4.49 -1.05 -2.47
C GLY A 117 5.01 0.00 -3.44
N THR A 118 4.72 -0.14 -4.72
CA THR A 118 5.08 0.86 -5.73
C THR A 118 3.91 1.11 -6.67
N TRP A 119 3.95 2.27 -7.30
CA TRP A 119 2.94 2.64 -8.30
C TRP A 119 2.98 1.70 -9.51
N GLU A 120 4.18 1.34 -9.94
CA GLU A 120 4.34 0.49 -11.11
C GLU A 120 3.76 -0.91 -10.90
N ILE A 121 3.92 -1.47 -9.71
CA ILE A 121 3.31 -2.76 -9.38
C ILE A 121 1.78 -2.67 -9.49
N ALA A 122 1.20 -1.58 -9.02
CA ALA A 122 -0.24 -1.36 -9.14
C ALA A 122 -0.69 -1.31 -10.60
N ARG A 123 0.08 -0.64 -11.45
CA ARG A 123 -0.24 -0.56 -12.87
C ARG A 123 -0.13 -1.92 -13.57
N VAL A 124 0.89 -2.69 -13.24
CA VAL A 124 1.05 -4.04 -13.77
C VAL A 124 -0.14 -4.91 -13.36
N ASP A 125 -0.54 -4.83 -12.10
CA ASP A 125 -1.71 -5.56 -11.60
C ASP A 125 -2.99 -5.16 -12.34
N ALA A 126 -3.17 -3.88 -12.60
CA ALA A 126 -4.35 -3.39 -13.32
C ALA A 126 -4.41 -3.85 -14.77
N ARG A 127 -3.25 -4.10 -15.41
CA ARG A 127 -3.19 -4.62 -16.77
C ARG A 127 -3.39 -6.13 -16.84
N ALA A 128 -3.11 -6.83 -15.75
CA ALA A 128 -3.19 -8.28 -15.72
C ALA A 128 -4.64 -8.75 -15.91
N ASP A 129 -4.82 -9.79 -16.72
CA ASP A 129 -6.13 -10.43 -16.94
C ASP A 129 -7.22 -9.48 -17.46
N ARG A 130 -6.82 -8.49 -18.23
CA ARG A 130 -7.78 -7.53 -18.77
C ARG A 130 -7.94 -7.52 -20.30
#